data_7998ba6403071046b26fc5a844244d36
#
_entry.id   7998ba6403071046b26fc5a844244d36
#
_cell.length_a   1.000
_cell.length_b   1.000
_cell.length_c   1.000
_cell.angle_alpha   90.00
_cell.angle_beta   90.00
_cell.angle_gamma   90.00
#
_symmetry.space_group_name_H-M   'P 1'
#
loop_
_entity.id
_entity.type
_entity.pdbx_description
1 polymer ?
#
loop_
_entity_poly.entity_id
_entity_poly.type
_entity_poly.pdbx_seq_one_letter_code
_entity_poly.pdbx_strand_id
1 'polypeptide(L)'
;MTRDTTTFDAIRADFALLEDWEDRYRYVIELGRSLPAFPEALRYEANWVRGCVSQVWLASATREGPHGRVLLFKGDSDAHIVRGLIAILFAIYQDKSAPEILAVDAAAIFAELGLRDHLTPQRSNGFFAMVERIRTDACALAA
;
A
#
# COMPACT_ATOMS: atom_id res chain seq x y z
N MET A 1 -18.33 -13.55 6.28
CA MET A 1 -17.96 -13.10 4.95
C MET A 1 -16.45 -13.14 4.75
N THR A 2 -16.05 -13.72 3.70
CA THR A 2 -14.61 -13.90 3.46
C THR A 2 -14.06 -12.74 2.66
N ARG A 3 -12.95 -12.24 3.10
CA ARG A 3 -12.21 -11.21 2.39
C ARG A 3 -11.10 -11.86 1.63
N ASP A 4 -10.92 -11.44 0.40
CA ASP A 4 -9.79 -11.90 -0.39
C ASP A 4 -8.53 -11.12 -0.09
N THR A 5 -8.64 -10.06 0.70
CA THR A 5 -7.50 -9.24 1.06
C THR A 5 -6.60 -9.97 2.03
N THR A 6 -5.34 -10.08 1.66
CA THR A 6 -4.33 -10.68 2.52
C THR A 6 -3.99 -9.70 3.64
N THR A 7 -3.98 -10.17 4.88
CA THR A 7 -3.61 -9.32 6.01
C THR A 7 -2.10 -9.11 6.02
N PHE A 8 -1.67 -8.05 6.69
CA PHE A 8 -0.24 -7.81 6.82
C PHE A 8 0.46 -8.91 7.62
N ASP A 9 -0.20 -9.46 8.63
CA ASP A 9 0.39 -10.56 9.39
C ASP A 9 0.64 -11.77 8.50
N ALA A 10 -0.27 -12.05 7.57
CA ALA A 10 -0.09 -13.15 6.63
C ALA A 10 1.08 -12.86 5.68
N ILE A 11 1.20 -11.61 5.22
CA ILE A 11 2.31 -11.23 4.35
C ILE A 11 3.64 -11.40 5.08
N ARG A 12 3.70 -10.97 6.32
CA ARG A 12 4.91 -11.12 7.13
C ARG A 12 5.28 -12.59 7.30
N ALA A 13 4.29 -13.43 7.57
CA ALA A 13 4.51 -14.87 7.74
C ALA A 13 4.99 -15.50 6.43
N ASP A 14 4.40 -15.11 5.32
CA ASP A 14 4.79 -15.63 4.01
C ASP A 14 6.21 -15.23 3.65
N PHE A 15 6.60 -13.98 3.94
CA PHE A 15 7.96 -13.54 3.71
C PHE A 15 8.96 -14.36 4.53
N ALA A 16 8.59 -14.71 5.76
CA ALA A 16 9.47 -15.51 6.61
C ALA A 16 9.71 -16.90 6.03
N LEU A 17 8.75 -17.43 5.27
CA LEU A 17 8.88 -18.75 4.64
C LEU A 17 9.66 -18.71 3.33
N LEU A 18 9.75 -17.54 2.70
CA LEU A 18 10.42 -17.39 1.41
C LEU A 18 11.83 -16.91 1.66
N GLU A 19 12.82 -17.77 1.44
CA GLU A 19 14.22 -17.44 1.72
C GLU A 19 14.87 -16.73 0.55
N ASP A 20 14.44 -17.05 -0.67
CA ASP A 20 15.03 -16.53 -1.88
C ASP A 20 14.31 -15.24 -2.27
N TRP A 21 15.08 -14.18 -2.58
CA TRP A 21 14.46 -12.91 -2.96
C TRP A 21 13.67 -13.02 -4.26
N GLU A 22 14.09 -13.89 -5.17
CA GLU A 22 13.35 -14.09 -6.40
C GLU A 22 11.93 -14.56 -6.13
N ASP A 23 11.78 -15.48 -5.17
CA ASP A 23 10.46 -15.94 -4.76
C ASP A 23 9.65 -14.86 -4.07
N ARG A 24 10.30 -14.03 -3.26
CA ARG A 24 9.64 -12.90 -2.62
C ARG A 24 9.16 -11.90 -3.66
N TYR A 25 9.96 -11.65 -4.69
CA TYR A 25 9.60 -10.73 -5.76
C TYR A 25 8.34 -11.21 -6.47
N ARG A 26 8.29 -12.49 -6.81
CA ARG A 26 7.10 -13.08 -7.43
C ARG A 26 5.90 -12.99 -6.52
N TYR A 27 6.09 -13.21 -5.24
CA TYR A 27 5.02 -13.11 -4.26
C TYR A 27 4.44 -11.70 -4.22
N VAL A 28 5.29 -10.69 -4.23
CA VAL A 28 4.84 -9.30 -4.24
C VAL A 28 4.03 -9.01 -5.51
N ILE A 29 4.50 -9.48 -6.66
CA ILE A 29 3.75 -9.29 -7.91
C ILE A 29 2.38 -9.98 -7.83
N GLU A 30 2.31 -11.17 -7.25
CA GLU A 30 1.04 -11.86 -7.08
C GLU A 30 0.08 -11.12 -6.17
N LEU A 31 0.59 -10.50 -5.11
CA LEU A 31 -0.24 -9.65 -4.25
C LEU A 31 -0.87 -8.52 -5.06
N GLY A 32 -0.11 -7.95 -5.99
CA GLY A 32 -0.61 -6.85 -6.80
C GLY A 32 -1.76 -7.27 -7.72
N ARG A 33 -1.79 -8.54 -8.10
CA ARG A 33 -2.87 -9.05 -8.95
C ARG A 33 -4.20 -9.12 -8.21
N SER A 34 -4.17 -9.13 -6.89
CA SER A 34 -5.39 -9.20 -6.08
C SER A 34 -6.03 -7.82 -5.88
N LEU A 35 -5.39 -6.74 -6.33
CA LEU A 35 -5.98 -5.42 -6.19
C LEU A 35 -7.27 -5.34 -6.99
N PRO A 36 -8.34 -4.77 -6.41
CA PRO A 36 -9.56 -4.52 -7.18
C PRO A 36 -9.30 -3.58 -8.34
N ALA A 37 -10.10 -3.69 -9.38
CA ALA A 37 -9.99 -2.81 -10.54
C ALA A 37 -10.11 -1.35 -10.09
N PHE A 38 -9.24 -0.49 -10.62
CA PHE A 38 -9.27 0.92 -10.27
C PHE A 38 -10.27 1.63 -11.19
N PRO A 39 -11.31 2.29 -10.63
CA PRO A 39 -12.31 2.95 -11.45
C PRO A 39 -11.68 4.04 -12.32
N GLU A 40 -12.03 4.05 -13.60
CA GLU A 40 -11.50 5.04 -14.51
C GLU A 40 -11.86 6.47 -14.07
N ALA A 41 -13.03 6.63 -13.47
CA ALA A 41 -13.48 7.94 -12.99
C ALA A 41 -12.57 8.50 -11.90
N LEU A 42 -11.75 7.66 -11.26
CA LEU A 42 -10.82 8.12 -10.22
C LEU A 42 -9.44 8.42 -10.77
N ARG A 43 -9.20 8.24 -12.08
CA ARG A 43 -7.90 8.54 -12.68
C ARG A 43 -7.83 10.02 -13.07
N TYR A 44 -7.71 10.85 -12.06
CA TYR A 44 -7.51 12.28 -12.31
C TYR A 44 -6.33 12.77 -11.48
N GLU A 45 -5.88 13.96 -11.79
CA GLU A 45 -4.59 14.47 -11.33
C GLU A 45 -4.43 14.44 -9.82
N ALA A 46 -5.48 14.75 -9.08
CA ALA A 46 -5.40 14.78 -7.62
C ALA A 46 -5.08 13.39 -7.03
N ASN A 47 -5.39 12.32 -7.77
CA ASN A 47 -5.12 10.96 -7.31
C ASN A 47 -3.84 10.38 -7.88
N TRP A 48 -3.11 11.15 -8.68
CA TRP A 48 -1.83 10.73 -9.23
C TRP A 48 -0.75 11.02 -8.19
N VAL A 49 -0.04 9.97 -7.78
CA VAL A 49 1.01 10.09 -6.76
C VAL A 49 2.30 10.49 -7.46
N ARG A 50 2.84 11.65 -7.09
CA ARG A 50 4.10 12.13 -7.66
C ARG A 50 5.26 11.55 -6.88
N GLY A 51 6.43 11.54 -7.50
CA GLY A 51 7.63 11.01 -6.87
C GLY A 51 7.88 9.55 -7.20
N CYS A 52 7.06 8.96 -8.07
CA CYS A 52 7.23 7.59 -8.54
C CYS A 52 7.66 7.60 -9.98
N VAL A 53 8.57 6.69 -10.35
CA VAL A 53 8.98 6.54 -11.76
C VAL A 53 7.82 5.97 -12.58
N SER A 54 7.16 4.95 -12.02
CA SER A 54 5.96 4.39 -12.65
C SER A 54 4.75 5.29 -12.37
N GLN A 55 3.71 5.16 -13.19
CA GLN A 55 2.46 5.84 -12.88
C GLN A 55 1.80 5.15 -11.71
N VAL A 56 1.40 5.93 -10.72
CA VAL A 56 0.76 5.42 -9.51
C VAL A 56 -0.47 6.29 -9.22
N TRP A 57 -1.59 5.62 -8.96
CA TRP A 57 -2.85 6.26 -8.64
C TRP A 57 -3.32 5.76 -7.29
N LEU A 58 -3.67 6.68 -6.39
CA LEU A 58 -4.26 6.35 -5.08
C LEU A 58 -5.46 7.23 -4.84
N ALA A 59 -6.58 6.61 -4.53
CA ALA A 59 -7.80 7.32 -4.16
C ALA A 59 -8.21 6.88 -2.77
N SER A 60 -8.69 7.80 -1.96
CA SER A 60 -9.16 7.50 -0.62
C SER A 60 -10.61 7.92 -0.47
N ALA A 61 -11.32 7.20 0.41
CA ALA A 61 -12.69 7.49 0.79
C ALA A 61 -12.79 7.21 2.28
N THR A 62 -13.90 7.59 2.89
CA THR A 62 -14.11 7.34 4.30
C THR A 62 -15.36 6.50 4.51
N ARG A 63 -15.37 5.78 5.63
CA ARG A 63 -16.50 4.97 6.05
C ARG A 63 -16.61 5.10 7.57
N GLU A 64 -17.85 5.03 8.07
CA GLU A 64 -18.04 4.97 9.51
C GLU A 64 -17.68 3.59 10.01
N GLY A 65 -16.78 3.54 10.98
CA GLY A 65 -16.37 2.30 11.62
C GLY A 65 -16.89 2.23 13.04
N PRO A 66 -16.64 1.10 13.72
CA PRO A 66 -17.12 0.91 15.10
C PRO A 66 -16.60 1.97 16.08
N HIS A 67 -15.44 2.51 15.80
CA HIS A 67 -14.78 3.48 16.69
C HIS A 67 -14.49 4.80 16.00
N GLY A 68 -15.28 5.14 14.99
CA GLY A 68 -15.13 6.40 14.26
C GLY A 68 -14.84 6.16 12.80
N ARG A 69 -14.49 7.22 12.10
CA ARG A 69 -14.23 7.15 10.66
C ARG A 69 -12.94 6.42 10.37
N VAL A 70 -12.99 5.61 9.33
CA VAL A 70 -11.81 4.91 8.80
C VAL A 70 -11.63 5.27 7.34
N LEU A 71 -10.41 5.09 6.85
CA LEU A 71 -10.07 5.35 5.45
C LEU A 71 -10.08 4.05 4.65
N LEU A 72 -10.59 4.16 3.44
CA LEU A 72 -10.58 3.10 2.45
C LEU A 72 -9.78 3.60 1.26
N PHE A 73 -8.94 2.73 0.70
CA PHE A 73 -8.07 3.11 -0.41
C PHE A 73 -8.30 2.23 -1.62
N LYS A 74 -8.16 2.82 -2.80
CA LYS A 74 -8.04 2.10 -4.07
C LYS A 74 -6.78 2.59 -4.74
N GLY A 75 -6.12 1.71 -5.47
CA GLY A 75 -4.87 2.09 -6.11
C GLY A 75 -4.56 1.24 -7.33
N ASP A 76 -3.69 1.78 -8.17
CA ASP A 76 -3.26 1.10 -9.37
C ASP A 76 -1.92 1.65 -9.81
N SER A 77 -1.23 0.90 -10.65
CA SER A 77 0.02 1.32 -11.27
C SER A 77 0.18 0.59 -12.58
N ASP A 78 1.00 1.16 -13.47
CA ASP A 78 1.36 0.50 -14.72
C ASP A 78 2.50 -0.51 -14.55
N ALA A 79 3.07 -0.63 -13.35
CA ALA A 79 4.14 -1.57 -13.08
C ALA A 79 3.66 -2.65 -12.11
N HIS A 80 3.89 -3.92 -12.47
CA HIS A 80 3.39 -5.04 -11.67
C HIS A 80 3.97 -5.09 -10.26
N ILE A 81 5.28 -4.80 -10.11
CA ILE A 81 5.89 -4.80 -8.78
C ILE A 81 5.34 -3.67 -7.93
N VAL A 82 5.06 -2.52 -8.53
CA VAL A 82 4.50 -1.39 -7.79
C VAL A 82 3.08 -1.70 -7.35
N ARG A 83 2.30 -2.39 -8.18
CA ARG A 83 0.98 -2.83 -7.75
C ARG A 83 1.06 -3.74 -6.53
N GLY A 84 2.09 -4.59 -6.48
CA GLY A 84 2.33 -5.42 -5.30
C GLY A 84 2.68 -4.62 -4.07
N LEU A 85 3.48 -3.56 -4.23
CA LEU A 85 3.79 -2.67 -3.12
C LEU A 85 2.55 -1.94 -2.63
N ILE A 86 1.66 -1.56 -3.54
CA ILE A 86 0.38 -0.97 -3.18
C ILE A 86 -0.45 -1.96 -2.35
N ALA A 87 -0.47 -3.22 -2.76
CA ALA A 87 -1.22 -4.24 -2.02
C ALA A 87 -0.66 -4.40 -0.60
N ILE A 88 0.65 -4.37 -0.43
CA ILE A 88 1.27 -4.42 0.89
C ILE A 88 0.83 -3.22 1.73
N LEU A 89 0.87 -2.03 1.14
CA LEU A 89 0.46 -0.82 1.85
C LEU A 89 -1.01 -0.89 2.27
N PHE A 90 -1.86 -1.42 1.41
CA PHE A 90 -3.27 -1.53 1.76
C PHE A 90 -3.49 -2.57 2.87
N ALA A 91 -2.69 -3.63 2.91
CA ALA A 91 -2.77 -4.58 4.02
C ALA A 91 -2.43 -3.93 5.36
N ILE A 92 -1.59 -2.89 5.33
CA ILE A 92 -1.20 -2.16 6.53
C ILE A 92 -2.23 -1.10 6.91
N TYR A 93 -2.73 -0.35 5.92
CA TYR A 93 -3.47 0.90 6.17
C TYR A 93 -4.97 0.82 5.93
N GLN A 94 -5.46 -0.22 5.26
CA GLN A 94 -6.87 -0.30 4.90
C GLN A 94 -7.76 -0.40 6.12
N ASP A 95 -8.89 0.29 6.11
CA ASP A 95 -9.89 0.21 7.18
C ASP A 95 -9.35 0.70 8.54
N LYS A 96 -8.50 1.71 8.53
CA LYS A 96 -7.90 2.23 9.75
C LYS A 96 -8.30 3.67 9.96
N SER A 97 -8.34 4.08 11.22
CA SER A 97 -8.58 5.47 11.58
C SER A 97 -7.33 6.31 11.32
N ALA A 98 -7.50 7.62 11.29
CA ALA A 98 -6.35 8.51 11.09
C ALA A 98 -5.27 8.32 12.16
N PRO A 99 -5.60 8.26 13.46
CA PRO A 99 -4.55 8.02 14.46
C PRO A 99 -3.82 6.69 14.26
N GLU A 100 -4.54 5.64 13.87
CA GLU A 100 -3.91 4.34 13.61
C GLU A 100 -2.94 4.43 12.43
N ILE A 101 -3.36 5.11 11.36
CA ILE A 101 -2.51 5.26 10.18
C ILE A 101 -1.26 6.06 10.54
N LEU A 102 -1.41 7.15 11.26
CA LEU A 102 -0.29 8.02 11.60
C LEU A 102 0.68 7.38 12.59
N ALA A 103 0.24 6.34 13.29
CA ALA A 103 1.09 5.62 14.24
C ALA A 103 1.96 4.56 13.58
N VAL A 104 1.70 4.21 12.32
CA VAL A 104 2.46 3.15 11.63
C VAL A 104 3.87 3.65 11.31
N ASP A 105 4.87 2.83 11.63
CA ASP A 105 6.26 3.09 11.25
C ASP A 105 6.55 2.33 9.96
N ALA A 106 6.29 2.97 8.83
CA ALA A 106 6.46 2.34 7.53
C ALA A 106 7.92 2.02 7.23
N ALA A 107 8.85 2.85 7.73
CA ALA A 107 10.27 2.59 7.51
C ALA A 107 10.70 1.31 8.20
N ALA A 108 10.20 1.05 9.40
CA ALA A 108 10.53 -0.17 10.12
C ALA A 108 9.97 -1.39 9.39
N ILE A 109 8.76 -1.29 8.87
CA ILE A 109 8.14 -2.39 8.12
C ILE A 109 8.92 -2.65 6.83
N PHE A 110 9.31 -1.59 6.12
CA PHE A 110 10.08 -1.70 4.90
C PHE A 110 11.39 -2.43 5.15
N ALA A 111 12.07 -2.10 6.25
CA ALA A 111 13.31 -2.76 6.64
C ALA A 111 13.06 -4.22 7.04
N GLU A 112 11.99 -4.46 7.78
CA GLU A 112 11.65 -5.81 8.23
C GLU A 112 11.43 -6.76 7.06
N LEU A 113 10.77 -6.28 6.00
CA LEU A 113 10.52 -7.11 4.82
C LEU A 113 11.75 -7.22 3.91
N GLY A 114 12.85 -6.53 4.23
CA GLY A 114 14.06 -6.60 3.44
C GLY A 114 13.97 -5.86 2.11
N LEU A 115 12.99 -4.99 1.96
CA LEU A 115 12.75 -4.32 0.68
C LEU A 115 13.85 -3.33 0.33
N ARG A 116 14.48 -2.72 1.33
CA ARG A 116 15.52 -1.73 1.09
C ARG A 116 16.66 -2.26 0.23
N ASP A 117 17.05 -3.51 0.46
CA ASP A 117 18.20 -4.09 -0.20
C ASP A 117 17.89 -4.69 -1.56
N HIS A 118 16.60 -4.77 -1.92
CA HIS A 118 16.18 -5.50 -3.11
C HIS A 118 15.34 -4.69 -4.08
N LEU A 119 14.99 -3.44 -3.73
CA LEU A 119 14.32 -2.53 -4.64
C LEU A 119 15.32 -1.48 -5.10
N THR A 120 15.13 -1.01 -6.33
CA THR A 120 15.93 0.12 -6.81
C THR A 120 15.62 1.35 -5.96
N PRO A 121 16.55 2.33 -5.91
CA PRO A 121 16.26 3.57 -5.19
C PRO A 121 14.99 4.26 -5.67
N GLN A 122 14.71 4.23 -6.98
CA GLN A 122 13.49 4.82 -7.52
C GLN A 122 12.24 4.16 -6.98
N ARG A 123 12.25 2.82 -6.85
CA ARG A 123 11.09 2.11 -6.31
C ARG A 123 10.94 2.31 -4.81
N SER A 124 12.06 2.39 -4.09
CA SER A 124 11.99 2.72 -2.67
C SER A 124 11.43 4.12 -2.46
N ASN A 125 11.87 5.08 -3.27
CA ASN A 125 11.33 6.44 -3.19
C ASN A 125 9.85 6.46 -3.52
N GLY A 126 9.42 5.68 -4.50
CA GLY A 126 8.01 5.56 -4.84
C GLY A 126 7.18 4.98 -3.71
N PHE A 127 7.71 3.96 -3.04
CA PHE A 127 7.05 3.37 -1.88
C PHE A 127 6.79 4.45 -0.81
N PHE A 128 7.80 5.23 -0.48
CA PHE A 128 7.64 6.26 0.54
C PHE A 128 6.81 7.45 0.07
N ALA A 129 6.79 7.72 -1.23
CA ALA A 129 5.87 8.73 -1.78
C ALA A 129 4.42 8.31 -1.57
N MET A 130 4.13 7.01 -1.75
CA MET A 130 2.80 6.48 -1.48
C MET A 130 2.45 6.54 0.00
N VAL A 131 3.41 6.23 0.87
CA VAL A 131 3.22 6.34 2.31
C VAL A 131 2.85 7.78 2.69
N GLU A 132 3.58 8.75 2.14
CA GLU A 132 3.30 10.16 2.44
C GLU A 132 1.93 10.58 1.94
N ARG A 133 1.49 10.08 0.78
CA ARG A 133 0.15 10.38 0.30
C ARG A 133 -0.91 9.82 1.25
N ILE A 134 -0.71 8.60 1.72
CA ILE A 134 -1.65 7.98 2.66
C ILE A 134 -1.68 8.79 3.97
N ARG A 135 -0.53 9.21 4.47
CA ARG A 135 -0.46 10.02 5.68
C ARG A 135 -1.13 11.37 5.50
N THR A 136 -0.94 11.98 4.33
CA THR A 136 -1.61 13.25 4.01
C THR A 136 -3.12 13.09 4.04
N ASP A 137 -3.64 12.02 3.46
CA ASP A 137 -5.07 11.76 3.47
C ASP A 137 -5.57 11.51 4.89
N ALA A 138 -4.77 10.85 5.73
CA ALA A 138 -5.14 10.62 7.12
C ALA A 138 -5.16 11.92 7.91
N CYS A 139 -4.21 12.82 7.67
CA CYS A 139 -4.19 14.13 8.32
C CYS A 139 -5.41 14.94 7.94
N ALA A 140 -5.84 14.87 6.67
CA ALA A 140 -7.03 15.58 6.22
C ALA A 140 -8.28 15.05 6.92
N LEU A 141 -8.35 13.74 7.17
CA LEU A 141 -9.48 13.16 7.88
C LEU A 141 -9.50 13.59 9.35
N ALA A 142 -8.33 13.73 9.95
CA ALA A 142 -8.22 14.10 11.37
C ALA A 142 -8.54 15.57 11.61
N ALA A 143 -8.43 16.40 10.58
CA ALA A 143 -8.64 17.85 10.69
C ALA A 143 -10.09 18.24 10.92
#